data_ff466f3ec72e2b2789240ee5d89e59be
#
_entry.id   ff466f3ec72e2b2789240ee5d89e59be
#
_cell.length_a   1.000
_cell.length_b   1.000
_cell.length_c   1.000
_cell.angle_alpha   90.00
_cell.angle_beta   90.00
_cell.angle_gamma   90.00
#
_symmetry.space_group_name_H-M   'P 1'
#
loop_
_entity.id
_entity.type
_entity.pdbx_description
1 polymer ?
#
loop_
_entity_poly.entity_id
_entity_poly.type
_entity_poly.pdbx_seq_one_letter_code
_entity_poly.pdbx_strand_id
1 'polypeptide(L)'
;MLKQVFSIFLLALSGLVYSQPTPQSIELAKTVPIADVHMHTYQQNPRSAQWWREMMDANGVKWGGAVGDYREDVQAELGDRYIPAVGQAEFFKVFFKDGRSGLVNPENETFKTLYLRSEELFKEGKIKGFGEFHTDNHSSGPPRIRRSIRTDNPAMRKFYEIANRYGGFVQIHAEFDGDFEKDILNLSLSYPNTTTVLSHCLSTKNVDNVAAILGKRKNIVCEVSSLGAVHVNRLNIPRSPHAYDSGGLYSNWIKFIEAYPDQVLLGSDPCCGIDAAYSEMITELRTSVLPYLSPVTMEKVANKNAVRIFSLKNN
;
A
#
# COMPACT_ATOMS: atom_id res chain seq x y z
N MET A 1 -16.73 -36.98 60.76
CA MET A 1 -16.02 -35.70 60.55
C MET A 1 -15.62 -35.61 59.07
N LEU A 2 -16.47 -35.01 58.24
CA LEU A 2 -16.19 -34.81 56.82
C LEU A 2 -15.51 -33.43 56.63
N LYS A 3 -14.26 -33.43 56.15
CA LYS A 3 -13.59 -32.20 55.75
C LYS A 3 -14.00 -31.87 54.31
N GLN A 4 -14.80 -30.84 54.16
CA GLN A 4 -15.07 -30.23 52.83
C GLN A 4 -13.84 -29.43 52.41
N VAL A 5 -13.23 -29.84 51.29
CA VAL A 5 -12.18 -29.06 50.60
C VAL A 5 -12.89 -28.16 49.62
N PHE A 6 -12.88 -26.86 49.88
CA PHE A 6 -13.35 -25.81 48.92
C PHE A 6 -12.21 -25.56 47.93
N SER A 7 -12.34 -26.07 46.72
CA SER A 7 -11.48 -25.68 45.61
C SER A 7 -12.00 -24.36 45.04
N ILE A 8 -11.26 -23.29 45.28
CA ILE A 8 -11.49 -21.98 44.64
C ILE A 8 -10.95 -22.09 43.19
N PHE A 9 -11.85 -22.19 42.23
CA PHE A 9 -11.52 -22.02 40.82
C PHE A 9 -11.32 -20.51 40.56
N LEU A 10 -10.08 -20.05 40.48
CA LEU A 10 -9.75 -18.76 39.89
C LEU A 10 -10.04 -18.85 38.37
N LEU A 11 -11.18 -18.35 37.95
CA LEU A 11 -11.43 -18.01 36.56
C LEU A 11 -10.51 -16.82 36.20
N ALA A 12 -9.41 -17.11 35.55
CA ALA A 12 -8.61 -16.10 34.87
C ALA A 12 -9.48 -15.58 33.69
N LEU A 13 -10.18 -14.49 33.93
CA LEU A 13 -10.74 -13.64 32.86
C LEU A 13 -9.54 -13.10 32.07
N SER A 14 -9.14 -13.79 31.02
CA SER A 14 -8.30 -13.24 29.97
C SER A 14 -9.14 -12.21 29.21
N GLY A 15 -9.35 -11.05 29.80
CA GLY A 15 -9.81 -9.89 29.10
C GLY A 15 -8.85 -9.64 27.95
N LEU A 16 -9.38 -9.55 26.74
CA LEU A 16 -8.65 -9.02 25.58
C LEU A 16 -8.25 -7.59 25.94
N VAL A 17 -7.06 -7.45 26.51
CA VAL A 17 -6.46 -6.13 26.74
C VAL A 17 -6.14 -5.59 25.38
N TYR A 18 -6.98 -4.70 24.89
CA TYR A 18 -6.63 -3.82 23.78
C TYR A 18 -5.30 -3.16 24.16
N SER A 19 -4.26 -3.39 23.39
CA SER A 19 -2.97 -2.75 23.61
C SER A 19 -3.17 -1.25 23.44
N GLN A 20 -3.32 -0.55 24.56
CA GLN A 20 -3.29 0.91 24.53
C GLN A 20 -1.86 1.34 24.18
N PRO A 21 -1.69 2.43 23.41
CA PRO A 21 -0.37 2.95 23.12
C PRO A 21 0.40 3.25 24.40
N THR A 22 1.65 2.79 24.48
CA THR A 22 2.53 3.15 25.59
C THR A 22 3.11 4.56 25.39
N PRO A 23 3.51 5.28 26.46
CA PRO A 23 4.22 6.55 26.30
C PRO A 23 5.43 6.44 25.35
N GLN A 24 6.18 5.34 25.45
CA GLN A 24 7.33 5.08 24.57
C GLN A 24 6.92 4.92 23.10
N SER A 25 5.86 4.17 22.80
CA SER A 25 5.40 3.99 21.42
C SER A 25 4.83 5.28 20.84
N ILE A 26 4.17 6.12 21.66
CA ILE A 26 3.70 7.44 21.25
C ILE A 26 4.88 8.34 20.85
N GLU A 27 5.94 8.41 21.67
CA GLU A 27 7.11 9.24 21.36
C GLU A 27 7.87 8.71 20.14
N LEU A 28 8.04 7.39 20.01
CA LEU A 28 8.67 6.80 18.83
C LEU A 28 7.87 7.10 17.55
N ALA A 29 6.55 7.00 17.59
CA ALA A 29 5.67 7.27 16.45
C ALA A 29 5.78 8.71 15.92
N LYS A 30 6.12 9.69 16.78
CA LYS A 30 6.34 11.08 16.38
C LYS A 30 7.60 11.25 15.53
N THR A 31 8.64 10.45 15.80
CA THR A 31 9.99 10.69 15.29
C THR A 31 10.49 9.64 14.29
N VAL A 32 9.89 8.43 14.28
CA VAL A 32 10.28 7.38 13.34
C VAL A 32 10.16 7.89 11.90
N PRO A 33 11.21 7.76 11.06
CA PRO A 33 11.11 8.12 9.65
C PRO A 33 10.04 7.30 8.95
N ILE A 34 9.26 7.93 8.09
CA ILE A 34 8.24 7.24 7.27
C ILE A 34 8.74 7.04 5.85
N ALA A 35 8.46 5.89 5.27
CA ALA A 35 8.45 5.65 3.83
C ALA A 35 6.99 5.59 3.37
N ASP A 36 6.56 6.62 2.66
CA ASP A 36 5.22 6.70 2.07
C ASP A 36 5.22 6.00 0.71
N VAL A 37 4.74 4.76 0.68
CA VAL A 37 4.76 3.94 -0.53
C VAL A 37 3.47 4.05 -1.36
N HIS A 38 2.64 5.04 -1.07
CA HIS A 38 1.45 5.35 -1.84
C HIS A 38 1.29 6.87 -2.02
N MET A 39 2.33 7.53 -2.51
CA MET A 39 2.36 8.97 -2.73
C MET A 39 2.18 9.27 -4.22
N HIS A 40 1.00 9.77 -4.60
CA HIS A 40 0.67 10.14 -5.97
C HIS A 40 1.39 11.42 -6.40
N THR A 41 2.60 11.30 -6.94
CA THR A 41 3.36 12.44 -7.48
C THR A 41 2.82 12.94 -8.81
N TYR A 42 2.07 12.10 -9.53
CA TYR A 42 1.39 12.42 -10.77
C TYR A 42 -0.13 12.41 -10.56
N GLN A 43 -0.78 13.51 -10.90
CA GLN A 43 -2.24 13.69 -10.91
C GLN A 43 -2.62 14.60 -12.08
N GLN A 44 -3.91 14.74 -12.37
CA GLN A 44 -4.39 15.63 -13.44
C GLN A 44 -3.88 17.07 -13.30
N ASN A 45 -3.73 17.55 -12.04
CA ASN A 45 -3.09 18.83 -11.69
C ASN A 45 -1.97 18.57 -10.71
N PRO A 46 -0.79 18.12 -11.16
CA PRO A 46 0.27 17.67 -10.26
C PRO A 46 0.85 18.86 -9.48
N ARG A 47 1.15 18.60 -8.20
CA ARG A 47 1.93 19.53 -7.37
C ARG A 47 3.36 19.61 -7.89
N SER A 48 4.05 20.75 -7.62
CA SER A 48 5.46 20.90 -7.93
C SER A 48 6.32 19.87 -7.15
N ALA A 49 7.48 19.55 -7.68
CA ALA A 49 8.44 18.69 -6.99
C ALA A 49 8.89 19.31 -5.65
N GLN A 50 9.10 20.65 -5.63
CA GLN A 50 9.40 21.39 -4.42
C GLN A 50 8.30 21.26 -3.36
N TRP A 51 7.01 21.31 -3.74
CA TRP A 51 5.90 21.13 -2.81
C TRP A 51 5.95 19.75 -2.14
N TRP A 52 6.23 18.69 -2.93
CA TRP A 52 6.38 17.35 -2.38
C TRP A 52 7.54 17.26 -1.38
N ARG A 53 8.70 17.85 -1.71
CA ARG A 53 9.83 17.90 -0.79
C ARG A 53 9.46 18.59 0.53
N GLU A 54 8.84 19.77 0.44
CA GLU A 54 8.43 20.55 1.62
C GLU A 54 7.42 19.78 2.49
N MET A 55 6.44 19.11 1.86
CA MET A 55 5.47 18.29 2.59
C MET A 55 6.11 17.07 3.24
N MET A 56 7.01 16.39 2.57
CA MET A 56 7.76 15.26 3.14
C MET A 56 8.61 15.72 4.33
N ASP A 57 9.34 16.83 4.19
CA ASP A 57 10.18 17.38 5.26
C ASP A 57 9.35 17.78 6.48
N ALA A 58 8.26 18.51 6.28
CA ALA A 58 7.39 18.97 7.35
C ALA A 58 6.73 17.82 8.14
N ASN A 59 6.59 16.63 7.53
CA ASN A 59 5.91 15.50 8.14
C ASN A 59 6.85 14.33 8.51
N GLY A 60 8.17 14.50 8.38
CA GLY A 60 9.16 13.47 8.70
C GLY A 60 9.07 12.23 7.78
N VAL A 61 8.63 12.44 6.54
CA VAL A 61 8.62 11.42 5.50
C VAL A 61 9.98 11.43 4.80
N LYS A 62 10.73 10.35 4.94
CA LYS A 62 12.08 10.24 4.39
C LYS A 62 12.08 9.77 2.94
N TRP A 63 11.18 8.85 2.57
CA TRP A 63 11.02 8.34 1.21
C TRP A 63 9.56 8.39 0.80
N GLY A 64 9.28 8.67 -0.48
CA GLY A 64 7.92 8.74 -0.98
C GLY A 64 7.80 8.42 -2.47
N GLY A 65 6.65 7.87 -2.86
CA GLY A 65 6.34 7.49 -4.25
C GLY A 65 5.66 6.15 -4.35
N ALA A 66 6.22 5.27 -5.18
CA ALA A 66 5.78 3.91 -5.52
C ALA A 66 4.45 3.84 -6.31
N VAL A 67 3.80 4.95 -6.54
CA VAL A 67 2.56 5.07 -7.33
C VAL A 67 2.68 6.21 -8.33
N GLY A 68 1.99 6.07 -9.45
CA GLY A 68 1.89 7.11 -10.46
C GLY A 68 2.87 6.93 -11.60
N ASP A 69 3.29 8.05 -12.17
CA ASP A 69 4.23 8.07 -13.27
C ASP A 69 5.54 8.70 -12.85
N TYR A 70 6.63 8.13 -13.33
CA TYR A 70 7.95 8.68 -13.16
C TYR A 70 8.02 10.13 -13.65
N ARG A 71 8.49 11.01 -12.78
CA ARG A 71 8.68 12.43 -13.05
C ARG A 71 10.15 12.80 -12.84
N GLU A 72 10.79 13.31 -13.90
CA GLU A 72 12.19 13.74 -13.85
C GLU A 72 12.43 14.90 -12.87
N ASP A 73 11.47 15.86 -12.80
CA ASP A 73 11.54 16.98 -11.87
C ASP A 73 11.46 16.51 -10.40
N VAL A 74 10.62 15.51 -10.09
CA VAL A 74 10.52 14.92 -8.76
C VAL A 74 11.79 14.12 -8.44
N GLN A 75 12.32 13.38 -9.40
CA GLN A 75 13.59 12.66 -9.21
C GLN A 75 14.76 13.64 -8.98
N ALA A 76 14.80 14.76 -9.68
CA ALA A 76 15.82 15.78 -9.47
C ALA A 76 15.73 16.44 -8.09
N GLU A 77 14.52 16.70 -7.60
CA GLU A 77 14.27 17.37 -6.32
C GLU A 77 14.45 16.42 -5.11
N LEU A 78 13.95 15.18 -5.20
CA LEU A 78 13.95 14.23 -4.09
C LEU A 78 15.17 13.30 -4.09
N GLY A 79 15.83 13.09 -5.23
CA GLY A 79 16.98 12.21 -5.35
C GLY A 79 16.67 10.79 -4.87
N ASP A 80 17.50 10.25 -3.98
CA ASP A 80 17.37 8.92 -3.39
C ASP A 80 16.14 8.75 -2.47
N ARG A 81 15.42 9.82 -2.18
CA ARG A 81 14.17 9.80 -1.41
C ARG A 81 12.97 9.43 -2.27
N TYR A 82 13.07 9.53 -3.60
CA TYR A 82 11.99 9.18 -4.50
C TYR A 82 11.92 7.67 -4.72
N ILE A 83 10.70 7.12 -4.71
CA ILE A 83 10.40 5.74 -5.08
C ILE A 83 9.66 5.77 -6.43
N PRO A 84 10.37 5.80 -7.55
CA PRO A 84 9.75 6.01 -8.85
C PRO A 84 9.06 4.75 -9.38
N ALA A 85 7.84 4.93 -9.90
CA ALA A 85 7.04 3.91 -10.58
C ALA A 85 6.44 4.46 -11.87
N VAL A 86 5.94 3.59 -12.74
CA VAL A 86 5.25 3.94 -13.99
C VAL A 86 4.01 3.07 -14.19
N GLY A 87 3.14 3.49 -15.11
CA GLY A 87 2.09 2.66 -15.69
C GLY A 87 0.67 2.99 -15.27
N GLN A 88 0.45 3.76 -14.21
CA GLN A 88 -0.91 4.10 -13.78
C GLN A 88 -1.65 4.95 -14.84
N ALA A 89 -1.01 5.98 -15.39
CA ALA A 89 -1.64 6.83 -16.39
C ALA A 89 -1.93 6.06 -17.68
N GLU A 90 -1.00 5.23 -18.15
CA GLU A 90 -1.19 4.38 -19.32
C GLU A 90 -2.32 3.37 -19.09
N PHE A 91 -2.43 2.78 -17.90
CA PHE A 91 -3.50 1.87 -17.56
C PHE A 91 -4.88 2.55 -17.65
N PHE A 92 -5.01 3.75 -17.09
CA PHE A 92 -6.23 4.54 -17.21
C PHE A 92 -6.50 4.98 -18.64
N LYS A 93 -5.47 5.38 -19.40
CA LYS A 93 -5.59 5.74 -20.82
C LYS A 93 -6.16 4.59 -21.64
N VAL A 94 -5.66 3.38 -21.44
CA VAL A 94 -6.17 2.17 -22.12
C VAL A 94 -7.61 1.91 -21.69
N PHE A 95 -7.92 2.00 -20.39
CA PHE A 95 -9.27 1.77 -19.89
C PHE A 95 -10.30 2.73 -20.50
N PHE A 96 -9.98 4.04 -20.54
CA PHE A 96 -10.93 5.02 -21.09
C PHE A 96 -11.05 4.96 -22.61
N LYS A 97 -10.01 4.51 -23.32
CA LYS A 97 -10.03 4.39 -24.78
C LYS A 97 -10.62 3.06 -25.25
N ASP A 98 -10.14 1.95 -24.67
CA ASP A 98 -10.35 0.61 -25.22
C ASP A 98 -11.14 -0.30 -24.25
N GLY A 99 -11.54 0.22 -23.08
CA GLY A 99 -12.31 -0.49 -22.06
C GLY A 99 -11.57 -1.68 -21.44
N ARG A 100 -12.35 -2.64 -20.91
CA ARG A 100 -11.79 -3.83 -20.24
C ARG A 100 -11.02 -4.74 -21.21
N SER A 101 -11.43 -4.81 -22.46
CA SER A 101 -10.74 -5.62 -23.48
C SER A 101 -9.34 -5.10 -23.77
N GLY A 102 -9.15 -3.77 -23.77
CA GLY A 102 -7.84 -3.15 -23.88
C GLY A 102 -6.93 -3.48 -22.71
N LEU A 103 -7.46 -3.48 -21.49
CA LEU A 103 -6.69 -3.75 -20.27
C LEU A 103 -6.11 -5.16 -20.17
N VAL A 104 -6.71 -6.15 -20.85
CA VAL A 104 -6.23 -7.54 -20.86
C VAL A 104 -5.43 -7.89 -22.10
N ASN A 105 -5.33 -6.97 -23.07
CA ASN A 105 -4.65 -7.18 -24.32
C ASN A 105 -3.16 -6.78 -24.23
N PRO A 106 -2.20 -7.71 -24.25
CA PRO A 106 -0.78 -7.40 -24.18
C PRO A 106 -0.27 -6.67 -25.43
N GLU A 107 -0.99 -6.79 -26.56
CA GLU A 107 -0.66 -6.14 -27.83
C GLU A 107 -1.24 -4.72 -27.98
N ASN A 108 -1.88 -4.20 -26.91
CA ASN A 108 -2.36 -2.80 -26.92
C ASN A 108 -1.16 -1.85 -27.13
N GLU A 109 -1.24 -0.95 -28.09
CA GLU A 109 -0.11 -0.09 -28.47
C GLU A 109 0.39 0.80 -27.32
N THR A 110 -0.50 1.26 -26.44
CA THR A 110 -0.09 2.00 -25.24
C THR A 110 0.74 1.12 -24.31
N PHE A 111 0.33 -0.13 -24.10
CA PHE A 111 1.08 -1.06 -23.25
C PHE A 111 2.39 -1.50 -23.90
N LYS A 112 2.43 -1.74 -25.21
CA LYS A 112 3.69 -2.07 -25.91
C LYS A 112 4.72 -0.95 -25.76
N THR A 113 4.28 0.30 -25.93
CA THR A 113 5.14 1.46 -25.69
C THR A 113 5.62 1.52 -24.23
N LEU A 114 4.71 1.26 -23.27
CA LEU A 114 5.07 1.25 -21.85
C LEU A 114 6.04 0.13 -21.51
N TYR A 115 5.88 -1.08 -22.07
CA TYR A 115 6.82 -2.19 -21.85
C TYR A 115 8.25 -1.82 -22.27
N LEU A 116 8.40 -1.28 -23.48
CA LEU A 116 9.72 -0.86 -24.00
C LEU A 116 10.33 0.24 -23.14
N ARG A 117 9.57 1.29 -22.88
CA ARG A 117 10.01 2.42 -22.03
C ARG A 117 10.40 1.96 -20.62
N SER A 118 9.61 1.10 -20.00
CA SER A 118 9.90 0.64 -18.65
C SER A 118 11.14 -0.22 -18.56
N GLU A 119 11.44 -1.07 -19.59
CA GLU A 119 12.70 -1.81 -19.64
C GLU A 119 13.92 -0.87 -19.71
N GLU A 120 13.84 0.22 -20.48
CA GLU A 120 14.90 1.24 -20.53
C GLU A 120 15.08 1.91 -19.17
N LEU A 121 13.96 2.37 -18.56
CA LEU A 121 14.00 3.02 -17.24
C LEU A 121 14.54 2.09 -16.13
N PHE A 122 14.21 0.80 -16.16
CA PHE A 122 14.78 -0.18 -15.23
C PHE A 122 16.29 -0.36 -15.45
N LYS A 123 16.76 -0.48 -16.71
CA LYS A 123 18.20 -0.59 -17.04
C LYS A 123 18.98 0.63 -16.56
N GLU A 124 18.38 1.81 -16.64
CA GLU A 124 18.97 3.06 -16.17
C GLU A 124 18.84 3.26 -14.65
N GLY A 125 18.13 2.37 -13.94
CA GLY A 125 17.86 2.49 -12.51
C GLY A 125 16.91 3.64 -12.14
N LYS A 126 16.15 4.16 -13.12
CA LYS A 126 15.25 5.30 -12.98
C LYS A 126 13.88 4.92 -12.41
N ILE A 127 13.49 3.65 -12.45
CA ILE A 127 12.26 3.17 -11.83
C ILE A 127 12.53 1.94 -10.97
N LYS A 128 11.61 1.66 -10.05
CA LYS A 128 11.66 0.49 -9.18
C LYS A 128 10.49 -0.48 -9.40
N GLY A 129 9.46 -0.05 -10.12
CA GLY A 129 8.29 -0.90 -10.36
C GLY A 129 7.19 -0.24 -11.14
N PHE A 130 6.06 -0.90 -11.08
CA PHE A 130 4.82 -0.49 -11.73
C PHE A 130 3.72 -0.25 -10.71
N GLY A 131 2.82 0.66 -11.01
CA GLY A 131 1.61 0.85 -10.25
C GLY A 131 1.14 2.28 -10.17
N GLU A 132 -0.02 2.42 -9.70
CA GLU A 132 -0.99 1.47 -9.19
C GLU A 132 -1.88 0.97 -10.33
N PHE A 133 -1.97 -0.36 -10.53
CA PHE A 133 -2.87 -0.95 -11.52
C PHE A 133 -4.20 -1.33 -10.88
N HIS A 134 -5.28 -0.70 -11.32
CA HIS A 134 -6.62 -0.92 -10.81
C HIS A 134 -7.28 -2.10 -11.55
N THR A 135 -6.95 -3.32 -11.22
CA THR A 135 -7.52 -4.51 -11.88
C THR A 135 -8.95 -4.78 -11.45
N ASP A 136 -9.30 -4.48 -10.20
CA ASP A 136 -10.67 -4.54 -9.73
C ASP A 136 -11.03 -3.31 -8.88
N ASN A 137 -12.10 -2.65 -9.28
CA ASN A 137 -12.70 -1.51 -8.62
C ASN A 137 -14.22 -1.53 -8.89
N HIS A 138 -14.88 -2.68 -8.59
CA HIS A 138 -16.26 -2.87 -8.97
C HIS A 138 -17.25 -2.15 -8.07
N SER A 139 -16.90 -1.89 -6.81
CA SER A 139 -17.78 -1.20 -5.85
C SER A 139 -17.32 0.20 -5.48
N SER A 140 -16.03 0.51 -5.61
CA SER A 140 -15.45 1.79 -5.20
C SER A 140 -15.52 2.86 -6.29
N GLY A 141 -15.59 4.12 -5.87
CA GLY A 141 -15.59 5.27 -6.74
C GLY A 141 -16.83 5.44 -7.64
N PRO A 142 -16.85 6.45 -8.50
CA PRO A 142 -17.98 6.73 -9.39
C PRO A 142 -18.15 5.64 -10.47
N PRO A 143 -19.37 5.36 -10.93
CA PRO A 143 -19.66 4.28 -11.90
C PRO A 143 -18.77 4.28 -13.15
N ARG A 144 -18.37 5.46 -13.63
CA ARG A 144 -17.54 5.61 -14.86
C ARG A 144 -16.13 5.02 -14.74
N ILE A 145 -15.61 4.84 -13.52
CA ILE A 145 -14.29 4.23 -13.30
C ILE A 145 -14.37 2.81 -12.80
N ARG A 146 -15.58 2.28 -12.57
CA ARG A 146 -15.76 0.92 -12.06
C ARG A 146 -15.45 -0.10 -13.12
N ARG A 147 -14.65 -1.08 -12.73
CA ARG A 147 -14.24 -2.20 -13.58
C ARG A 147 -13.88 -3.40 -12.74
N SER A 148 -13.91 -4.56 -13.35
CA SER A 148 -13.31 -5.78 -12.85
C SER A 148 -12.75 -6.53 -14.04
N ILE A 149 -11.47 -6.86 -13.96
CA ILE A 149 -10.77 -7.77 -14.87
C ILE A 149 -9.98 -8.77 -14.03
N ARG A 150 -9.71 -9.94 -14.59
CA ARG A 150 -8.80 -10.89 -13.95
C ARG A 150 -7.44 -10.22 -13.78
N THR A 151 -6.86 -10.29 -12.58
CA THR A 151 -5.52 -9.76 -12.33
C THR A 151 -4.47 -10.60 -13.03
N ASP A 152 -4.64 -11.93 -13.04
CA ASP A 152 -3.81 -12.84 -13.84
C ASP A 152 -4.30 -12.90 -15.30
N ASN A 153 -3.98 -11.84 -16.07
CA ASN A 153 -4.31 -11.72 -17.49
C ASN A 153 -3.03 -11.50 -18.33
N PRO A 154 -3.08 -11.68 -19.65
CA PRO A 154 -1.88 -11.58 -20.49
C PRO A 154 -1.13 -10.25 -20.41
N ALA A 155 -1.82 -9.10 -20.30
CA ALA A 155 -1.17 -7.80 -20.17
C ALA A 155 -0.45 -7.66 -18.82
N MET A 156 -1.12 -8.04 -17.72
CA MET A 156 -0.52 -8.02 -16.38
C MET A 156 0.69 -8.95 -16.28
N ARG A 157 0.62 -10.14 -16.89
CA ARG A 157 1.78 -11.05 -16.96
C ARG A 157 3.02 -10.41 -17.59
N LYS A 158 2.84 -9.53 -18.58
CA LYS A 158 3.97 -8.79 -19.19
C LYS A 158 4.60 -7.80 -18.19
N PHE A 159 3.79 -7.06 -17.43
CA PHE A 159 4.34 -6.20 -16.39
C PHE A 159 5.08 -6.97 -15.31
N TYR A 160 4.52 -8.10 -14.87
CA TYR A 160 5.17 -8.99 -13.91
C TYR A 160 6.46 -9.61 -14.46
N GLU A 161 6.49 -10.02 -15.74
CA GLU A 161 7.69 -10.54 -16.41
C GLU A 161 8.83 -9.51 -16.41
N ILE A 162 8.52 -8.26 -16.75
CA ILE A 162 9.49 -7.16 -16.73
C ILE A 162 9.96 -6.89 -15.30
N ALA A 163 9.04 -6.69 -14.36
CA ALA A 163 9.39 -6.47 -12.96
C ALA A 163 10.27 -7.60 -12.40
N ASN A 164 9.96 -8.87 -12.72
CA ASN A 164 10.70 -10.03 -12.26
C ASN A 164 12.15 -10.08 -12.77
N ARG A 165 12.37 -9.59 -14.00
CA ARG A 165 13.72 -9.53 -14.60
C ARG A 165 14.63 -8.57 -13.86
N TYR A 166 14.07 -7.50 -13.30
CA TYR A 166 14.82 -6.45 -12.62
C TYR A 166 14.67 -6.46 -11.09
N GLY A 167 13.96 -7.44 -10.53
CA GLY A 167 13.67 -7.50 -9.09
C GLY A 167 12.78 -6.34 -8.61
N GLY A 168 11.90 -5.87 -9.50
CA GLY A 168 11.01 -4.74 -9.22
C GLY A 168 9.71 -5.14 -8.52
N PHE A 169 8.81 -4.17 -8.36
CA PHE A 169 7.50 -4.40 -7.77
C PHE A 169 6.35 -4.14 -8.77
N VAL A 170 5.19 -4.71 -8.47
CA VAL A 170 3.92 -4.38 -9.12
C VAL A 170 2.89 -4.08 -8.04
N GLN A 171 2.36 -2.87 -8.03
CA GLN A 171 1.32 -2.44 -7.09
C GLN A 171 -0.06 -2.56 -7.72
N ILE A 172 -0.96 -3.23 -7.00
CA ILE A 172 -2.29 -3.62 -7.50
C ILE A 172 -3.37 -3.05 -6.58
N HIS A 173 -4.28 -2.29 -7.16
CA HIS A 173 -5.57 -1.96 -6.55
C HIS A 173 -6.60 -3.00 -6.95
N ALA A 174 -7.13 -3.69 -5.97
CA ALA A 174 -8.22 -4.63 -6.17
C ALA A 174 -9.13 -4.71 -4.95
N GLU A 175 -10.37 -5.09 -5.19
CA GLU A 175 -11.30 -5.52 -4.15
C GLU A 175 -11.23 -7.05 -4.05
N PHE A 176 -11.27 -7.57 -2.82
CA PHE A 176 -11.08 -9.00 -2.60
C PHE A 176 -12.23 -9.82 -3.14
N ASP A 177 -11.89 -10.82 -3.94
CA ASP A 177 -12.74 -11.96 -4.25
C ASP A 177 -11.91 -13.24 -4.42
N GLY A 178 -12.58 -14.41 -4.62
CA GLY A 178 -11.89 -15.70 -4.73
C GLY A 178 -11.05 -15.84 -6.00
N ASP A 179 -11.41 -15.15 -7.08
CA ASP A 179 -10.64 -15.13 -8.32
C ASP A 179 -9.39 -14.27 -8.16
N PHE A 180 -9.51 -13.12 -7.47
CA PHE A 180 -8.36 -12.28 -7.17
C PHE A 180 -7.30 -13.02 -6.35
N GLU A 181 -7.70 -13.71 -5.27
CA GLU A 181 -6.76 -14.49 -4.46
C GLU A 181 -5.98 -15.50 -5.32
N LYS A 182 -6.69 -16.27 -6.15
CA LYS A 182 -6.07 -17.24 -7.06
C LYS A 182 -5.10 -16.59 -8.03
N ASP A 183 -5.51 -15.48 -8.64
CA ASP A 183 -4.70 -14.76 -9.62
C ASP A 183 -3.40 -14.23 -9.01
N ILE A 184 -3.49 -13.59 -7.85
CA ILE A 184 -2.31 -12.99 -7.23
C ILE A 184 -1.32 -14.04 -6.72
N LEU A 185 -1.83 -15.18 -6.23
CA LEU A 185 -0.98 -16.31 -5.83
C LEU A 185 -0.28 -16.94 -7.04
N ASN A 186 -0.96 -17.07 -8.19
CA ASN A 186 -0.37 -17.56 -9.42
C ASN A 186 0.72 -16.62 -9.97
N LEU A 187 0.44 -15.32 -10.01
CA LEU A 187 1.42 -14.31 -10.43
C LEU A 187 2.66 -14.32 -9.52
N SER A 188 2.45 -14.31 -8.22
CA SER A 188 3.53 -14.36 -7.23
C SER A 188 4.39 -15.62 -7.34
N LEU A 189 3.78 -16.77 -7.67
CA LEU A 189 4.50 -18.03 -7.91
C LEU A 189 5.29 -18.00 -9.22
N SER A 190 4.67 -17.48 -10.30
CA SER A 190 5.28 -17.45 -11.63
C SER A 190 6.42 -16.43 -11.71
N TYR A 191 6.38 -15.37 -10.89
CA TYR A 191 7.33 -14.27 -10.91
C TYR A 191 7.93 -14.02 -9.52
N PRO A 192 8.77 -14.93 -9.00
CA PRO A 192 9.22 -14.93 -7.61
C PRO A 192 10.13 -13.76 -7.23
N ASN A 193 10.77 -13.09 -8.19
CA ASN A 193 11.60 -11.92 -7.95
C ASN A 193 10.79 -10.60 -7.97
N THR A 194 9.50 -10.66 -8.34
CA THR A 194 8.61 -9.50 -8.28
C THR A 194 7.97 -9.42 -6.90
N THR A 195 8.04 -8.25 -6.27
CA THR A 195 7.20 -7.98 -5.09
C THR A 195 5.84 -7.48 -5.56
N THR A 196 4.77 -8.17 -5.16
CA THR A 196 3.41 -7.67 -5.33
C THR A 196 3.03 -6.82 -4.14
N VAL A 197 2.62 -5.58 -4.37
CA VAL A 197 2.09 -4.67 -3.34
C VAL A 197 0.58 -4.59 -3.51
N LEU A 198 -0.16 -5.01 -2.49
CA LEU A 198 -1.63 -4.89 -2.46
C LEU A 198 -2.00 -3.52 -1.90
N SER A 199 -2.48 -2.62 -2.76
CA SER A 199 -2.91 -1.29 -2.35
C SER A 199 -4.04 -1.38 -1.33
N HIS A 200 -3.97 -0.53 -0.30
CA HIS A 200 -4.99 -0.40 0.75
C HIS A 200 -5.28 -1.72 1.47
N CYS A 201 -4.33 -2.67 1.47
CA CYS A 201 -4.59 -4.05 1.90
C CYS A 201 -5.95 -4.56 1.39
N LEU A 202 -6.26 -4.30 0.11
CA LEU A 202 -7.51 -4.63 -0.60
C LEU A 202 -8.75 -3.88 -0.09
N SER A 203 -8.57 -2.71 0.53
CA SER A 203 -9.69 -1.87 1.05
C SER A 203 -10.73 -2.65 1.85
N THR A 204 -10.30 -3.65 2.62
CA THR A 204 -11.19 -4.56 3.33
C THR A 204 -11.23 -4.27 4.84
N LYS A 205 -12.39 -4.50 5.46
CA LYS A 205 -12.50 -4.59 6.93
C LYS A 205 -12.10 -5.97 7.45
N ASN A 206 -12.17 -7.00 6.60
CA ASN A 206 -11.82 -8.36 6.96
C ASN A 206 -10.36 -8.65 6.60
N VAL A 207 -9.48 -8.44 7.55
CA VAL A 207 -8.04 -8.69 7.40
C VAL A 207 -7.68 -10.15 7.21
N ASP A 208 -8.57 -11.09 7.53
CA ASP A 208 -8.32 -12.54 7.38
C ASP A 208 -8.09 -12.91 5.90
N ASN A 209 -8.79 -12.24 4.99
CA ASN A 209 -8.60 -12.42 3.56
C ASN A 209 -7.18 -12.04 3.12
N VAL A 210 -6.68 -10.91 3.63
CA VAL A 210 -5.30 -10.46 3.33
C VAL A 210 -4.30 -11.37 4.02
N ALA A 211 -4.53 -11.73 5.27
CA ALA A 211 -3.68 -12.65 6.04
C ALA A 211 -3.53 -14.01 5.34
N ALA A 212 -4.62 -14.54 4.75
CA ALA A 212 -4.58 -15.78 3.99
C ALA A 212 -3.65 -15.70 2.77
N ILE A 213 -3.60 -14.55 2.09
CA ILE A 213 -2.69 -14.32 0.95
C ILE A 213 -1.23 -14.16 1.45
N LEU A 214 -1.00 -13.28 2.43
CA LEU A 214 0.36 -13.00 2.93
C LEU A 214 1.01 -14.24 3.54
N GLY A 215 0.23 -15.08 4.23
CA GLY A 215 0.71 -16.33 4.81
C GLY A 215 1.22 -17.34 3.79
N LYS A 216 0.75 -17.27 2.54
CA LYS A 216 1.13 -18.20 1.46
C LYS A 216 2.36 -17.75 0.68
N ARG A 217 2.68 -16.46 0.63
CA ARG A 217 3.74 -15.89 -0.23
C ARG A 217 4.47 -14.75 0.46
N LYS A 218 5.81 -14.84 0.51
CA LYS A 218 6.66 -13.79 1.11
C LYS A 218 6.94 -12.60 0.19
N ASN A 219 6.76 -12.79 -1.11
CA ASN A 219 6.87 -11.73 -2.11
C ASN A 219 5.53 -11.02 -2.39
N ILE A 220 4.54 -11.21 -1.53
CA ILE A 220 3.31 -10.40 -1.49
C ILE A 220 3.34 -9.60 -0.19
N VAL A 221 3.13 -8.31 -0.31
CA VAL A 221 3.02 -7.36 0.81
C VAL A 221 1.76 -6.54 0.63
N CYS A 222 1.27 -5.89 1.68
CA CYS A 222 0.20 -4.92 1.53
C CYS A 222 0.57 -3.58 2.18
N GLU A 223 -0.02 -2.50 1.74
CA GLU A 223 0.21 -1.20 2.34
C GLU A 223 -1.07 -0.63 2.95
N VAL A 224 -0.90 0.01 4.11
CA VAL A 224 -1.98 0.63 4.87
C VAL A 224 -2.09 2.08 4.46
N SER A 225 -2.98 2.37 3.52
CA SER A 225 -3.36 3.72 3.11
C SER A 225 -4.86 3.79 2.86
N SER A 226 -5.43 4.96 2.80
CA SER A 226 -6.87 5.17 2.47
C SER A 226 -7.88 4.40 3.34
N LEU A 227 -7.46 3.87 4.47
CA LEU A 227 -8.29 3.04 5.37
C LEU A 227 -8.79 3.79 6.60
N GLY A 228 -8.37 5.04 6.78
CA GLY A 228 -8.66 5.88 7.93
C GLY A 228 -9.78 6.87 7.74
N ALA A 229 -10.01 7.68 8.77
CA ALA A 229 -11.08 8.67 8.82
C ALA A 229 -10.81 9.88 7.91
N VAL A 230 -9.55 10.29 7.73
CA VAL A 230 -9.21 11.44 6.86
C VAL A 230 -9.70 11.21 5.44
N HIS A 231 -9.42 10.05 4.85
CA HIS A 231 -9.89 9.71 3.50
C HIS A 231 -11.41 9.66 3.39
N VAL A 232 -12.06 8.99 4.35
CA VAL A 232 -13.52 8.88 4.38
C VAL A 232 -14.17 10.25 4.40
N ASN A 233 -13.67 11.16 5.25
CA ASN A 233 -14.19 12.50 5.42
C ASN A 233 -13.89 13.41 4.23
N ARG A 234 -12.64 13.40 3.73
CA ARG A 234 -12.19 14.27 2.64
C ARG A 234 -12.81 13.91 1.30
N LEU A 235 -13.01 12.62 1.04
CA LEU A 235 -13.66 12.12 -0.18
C LEU A 235 -15.19 11.98 -0.04
N ASN A 236 -15.74 12.31 1.13
CA ASN A 236 -17.18 12.14 1.44
C ASN A 236 -17.68 10.72 1.07
N ILE A 237 -16.90 9.70 1.47
CA ILE A 237 -17.22 8.31 1.17
C ILE A 237 -18.32 7.83 2.15
N PRO A 238 -19.44 7.28 1.67
CA PRO A 238 -20.57 6.87 2.54
C PRO A 238 -20.28 5.54 3.26
N ARG A 239 -19.14 5.44 3.95
CA ARG A 239 -18.75 4.27 4.75
C ARG A 239 -17.92 4.68 5.97
N SER A 240 -17.86 3.81 6.97
CA SER A 240 -16.92 3.97 8.08
C SER A 240 -15.48 3.66 7.66
N PRO A 241 -14.48 4.19 8.34
CA PRO A 241 -13.09 3.77 8.19
C PRO A 241 -12.95 2.24 8.30
N HIS A 242 -11.95 1.65 7.62
CA HIS A 242 -11.76 0.20 7.62
C HIS A 242 -10.77 -0.28 8.67
N ALA A 243 -9.74 0.53 8.98
CA ALA A 243 -8.64 0.11 9.83
C ALA A 243 -8.46 0.98 11.08
N TYR A 244 -8.66 2.28 10.99
CA TYR A 244 -8.39 3.21 12.07
C TYR A 244 -9.23 4.49 11.97
N ASP A 245 -9.43 5.14 13.10
CA ASP A 245 -10.07 6.46 13.25
C ASP A 245 -9.41 7.25 14.38
N SER A 246 -10.08 8.29 14.88
CA SER A 246 -9.59 9.09 16.02
C SER A 246 -9.44 8.29 17.33
N GLY A 247 -10.06 7.13 17.44
CA GLY A 247 -9.89 6.19 18.56
C GLY A 247 -8.68 5.26 18.42
N GLY A 248 -8.04 5.27 17.23
CA GLY A 248 -6.84 4.50 16.93
C GLY A 248 -7.05 3.30 16.04
N LEU A 249 -6.01 2.46 15.94
CA LEU A 249 -5.99 1.27 15.11
C LEU A 249 -6.90 0.18 15.68
N TYR A 250 -7.76 -0.38 14.85
CA TYR A 250 -8.70 -1.42 15.27
C TYR A 250 -7.98 -2.72 15.65
N SER A 251 -8.52 -3.41 16.63
CA SER A 251 -7.85 -4.58 17.24
C SER A 251 -7.54 -5.72 16.27
N ASN A 252 -8.38 -5.96 15.28
CA ASN A 252 -8.13 -6.94 14.24
C ASN A 252 -6.94 -6.53 13.35
N TRP A 253 -6.78 -5.24 13.08
CA TRP A 253 -5.66 -4.69 12.34
C TRP A 253 -4.35 -4.73 13.14
N ILE A 254 -4.40 -4.43 14.46
CA ILE A 254 -3.22 -4.60 15.33
C ILE A 254 -2.73 -6.04 15.26
N LYS A 255 -3.61 -7.01 15.47
CA LYS A 255 -3.26 -8.44 15.43
C LYS A 255 -2.70 -8.85 14.07
N PHE A 256 -3.31 -8.38 12.99
CA PHE A 256 -2.86 -8.66 11.63
C PHE A 256 -1.45 -8.11 11.36
N ILE A 257 -1.21 -6.84 11.66
CA ILE A 257 0.08 -6.21 11.41
C ILE A 257 1.18 -6.83 12.28
N GLU A 258 0.91 -7.13 13.54
CA GLU A 258 1.86 -7.82 14.44
C GLU A 258 2.14 -9.27 14.01
N ALA A 259 1.21 -9.93 13.32
CA ALA A 259 1.40 -11.27 12.78
C ALA A 259 2.21 -11.27 11.46
N TYR A 260 2.14 -10.18 10.68
CA TYR A 260 2.82 -10.05 9.39
C TYR A 260 3.74 -8.81 9.33
N PRO A 261 4.60 -8.58 10.32
CA PRO A 261 5.34 -7.33 10.46
C PRO A 261 6.32 -7.05 9.32
N ASP A 262 6.76 -8.09 8.59
CA ASP A 262 7.68 -7.98 7.45
C ASP A 262 6.98 -7.81 6.09
N GLN A 263 5.63 -7.87 6.07
CA GLN A 263 4.83 -7.82 4.84
C GLN A 263 3.82 -6.67 4.82
N VAL A 264 3.87 -5.77 5.80
CA VAL A 264 3.02 -4.56 5.85
C VAL A 264 3.88 -3.33 5.64
N LEU A 265 3.38 -2.41 4.81
CA LEU A 265 3.96 -1.12 4.46
C LEU A 265 3.02 0.01 4.87
N LEU A 266 3.48 1.25 4.79
CA LEU A 266 2.71 2.44 5.09
C LEU A 266 2.58 3.32 3.85
N GLY A 267 1.40 3.88 3.62
CA GLY A 267 1.14 4.81 2.53
C GLY A 267 0.12 5.87 2.92
N SER A 268 0.13 7.01 2.24
CA SER A 268 -0.81 8.11 2.49
C SER A 268 -1.99 8.11 1.53
N ASP A 269 -1.79 7.81 0.26
CA ASP A 269 -2.78 7.89 -0.82
C ASP A 269 -3.43 9.27 -1.00
N PRO A 270 -2.67 10.31 -1.29
CA PRO A 270 -3.20 11.66 -1.50
C PRO A 270 -3.79 11.82 -2.91
N CYS A 271 -4.66 10.88 -3.31
CA CYS A 271 -5.30 10.84 -4.63
C CYS A 271 -6.52 11.76 -4.73
N CYS A 272 -7.13 11.77 -5.89
CA CYS A 272 -8.52 12.17 -6.10
C CYS A 272 -8.84 13.62 -5.71
N GLY A 273 -7.84 14.52 -5.71
CA GLY A 273 -7.98 15.94 -5.39
C GLY A 273 -7.87 16.27 -3.90
N ILE A 274 -7.46 15.33 -3.05
CA ILE A 274 -7.26 15.56 -1.61
C ILE A 274 -5.78 15.67 -1.21
N ASP A 275 -4.89 15.88 -2.15
CA ASP A 275 -3.45 16.05 -1.93
C ASP A 275 -3.13 17.19 -0.94
N ALA A 276 -3.95 18.24 -0.86
CA ALA A 276 -3.82 19.28 0.15
C ALA A 276 -3.96 18.77 1.60
N ALA A 277 -4.57 17.60 1.81
CA ALA A 277 -4.71 16.97 3.12
C ALA A 277 -3.53 16.01 3.46
N TYR A 278 -2.44 16.04 2.70
CA TYR A 278 -1.28 15.15 2.90
C TYR A 278 -0.77 15.14 4.34
N SER A 279 -0.58 16.33 4.94
CA SER A 279 -0.14 16.44 6.33
C SER A 279 -1.14 15.81 7.33
N GLU A 280 -2.44 15.92 7.06
CA GLU A 280 -3.46 15.29 7.91
C GLU A 280 -3.37 13.76 7.82
N MET A 281 -3.15 13.20 6.62
CA MET A 281 -2.99 11.76 6.41
C MET A 281 -1.76 11.23 7.16
N ILE A 282 -0.60 11.89 7.03
CA ILE A 282 0.60 11.48 7.76
C ILE A 282 0.42 11.63 9.27
N THR A 283 -0.25 12.71 9.72
CA THR A 283 -0.57 12.90 11.14
C THR A 283 -1.46 11.77 11.64
N GLU A 284 -2.49 11.38 10.89
CA GLU A 284 -3.39 10.28 11.25
C GLU A 284 -2.63 8.95 11.36
N LEU A 285 -1.71 8.66 10.45
CA LEU A 285 -0.84 7.48 10.54
C LEU A 285 0.05 7.51 11.80
N ARG A 286 0.61 8.67 12.15
CA ARG A 286 1.46 8.84 13.33
C ARG A 286 0.69 8.79 14.66
N THR A 287 -0.58 9.15 14.66
CA THR A 287 -1.39 9.20 15.90
C THR A 287 -2.32 8.02 16.07
N SER A 288 -2.84 7.47 14.97
CA SER A 288 -3.88 6.43 15.00
C SER A 288 -3.41 5.06 14.53
N VAL A 289 -2.21 4.93 13.93
CA VAL A 289 -1.68 3.63 13.47
C VAL A 289 -0.42 3.25 14.23
N LEU A 290 0.64 4.02 14.07
CA LEU A 290 1.97 3.66 14.57
C LEU A 290 2.03 3.43 16.08
N PRO A 291 1.42 4.26 16.95
CA PRO A 291 1.54 4.08 18.41
C PRO A 291 0.96 2.76 18.93
N TYR A 292 0.09 2.12 18.16
CA TYR A 292 -0.58 0.87 18.55
C TYR A 292 0.25 -0.39 18.22
N LEU A 293 1.38 -0.21 17.54
CA LEU A 293 2.30 -1.30 17.18
C LEU A 293 3.44 -1.40 18.19
N SER A 294 3.99 -2.61 18.33
CA SER A 294 5.24 -2.78 19.09
C SER A 294 6.36 -1.98 18.42
N PRO A 295 7.36 -1.48 19.18
CA PRO A 295 8.44 -0.67 18.60
C PRO A 295 9.13 -1.32 17.40
N VAL A 296 9.35 -2.63 17.46
CA VAL A 296 9.98 -3.39 16.36
C VAL A 296 9.08 -3.43 15.12
N THR A 297 7.80 -3.69 15.29
CA THR A 297 6.82 -3.71 14.19
C THR A 297 6.62 -2.31 13.63
N MET A 298 6.54 -1.30 14.49
CA MET A 298 6.43 0.11 14.07
C MET A 298 7.55 0.51 13.12
N GLU A 299 8.81 0.25 13.46
CA GLU A 299 9.95 0.57 12.60
C GLU A 299 9.91 -0.19 11.27
N LYS A 300 9.52 -1.47 11.29
CA LYS A 300 9.36 -2.27 10.07
C LYS A 300 8.31 -1.67 9.14
N VAL A 301 7.13 -1.41 9.66
CA VAL A 301 5.99 -0.88 8.90
C VAL A 301 6.24 0.55 8.43
N ALA A 302 6.81 1.40 9.30
CA ALA A 302 7.06 2.79 8.96
C ALA A 302 8.10 2.96 7.83
N ASN A 303 9.17 2.13 7.81
CA ASN A 303 10.20 2.30 6.79
C ASN A 303 11.05 1.05 6.46
N LYS A 304 11.42 0.20 7.42
CA LYS A 304 12.42 -0.86 7.18
C LYS A 304 11.99 -1.84 6.07
N ASN A 305 10.70 -2.15 5.99
CA ASN A 305 10.16 -2.99 4.92
C ASN A 305 10.29 -2.29 3.55
N ALA A 306 9.94 -1.02 3.46
CA ALA A 306 10.08 -0.24 2.24
C ALA A 306 11.54 -0.14 1.80
N VAL A 307 12.46 0.14 2.75
CA VAL A 307 13.90 0.17 2.48
C VAL A 307 14.38 -1.16 1.87
N ARG A 308 13.98 -2.27 2.44
CA ARG A 308 14.33 -3.61 1.95
C ARG A 308 13.70 -3.91 0.59
N ILE A 309 12.39 -3.66 0.45
CA ILE A 309 11.62 -4.06 -0.75
C ILE A 309 12.00 -3.21 -1.96
N PHE A 310 12.15 -1.91 -1.77
CA PHE A 310 12.46 -0.98 -2.85
C PHE A 310 13.96 -0.65 -2.95
N SER A 311 14.82 -1.34 -2.19
CA SER A 311 16.27 -1.11 -2.17
C SER A 311 16.61 0.38 -2.01
N LEU A 312 16.02 1.01 -0.97
CA LEU A 312 16.22 2.44 -0.70
C LEU A 312 17.54 2.68 0.02
N LYS A 313 18.19 3.81 -0.25
CA LYS A 313 19.43 4.17 0.43
C LYS A 313 19.12 4.78 1.80
N ASN A 314 19.86 4.35 2.82
CA ASN A 314 19.84 4.87 4.19
C ASN A 314 20.93 5.93 4.38
N ASN A 315 20.92 6.99 3.57
CA ASN A 315 21.87 8.09 3.75
C ASN A 315 21.50 8.94 4.97
#